data_d598db8170a78b480af003f615727225
#
_entry.id   d598db8170a78b480af003f615727225
#
_cell.length_a   1.000
_cell.length_b   1.000
_cell.length_c   1.000
_cell.angle_alpha   90.00
_cell.angle_beta   90.00
_cell.angle_gamma   90.00
#
_symmetry.space_group_name_H-M   'P 1'
#
loop_
_entity.id
_entity.type
_entity.pdbx_description
1 polymer ?
#
loop_
_entity_poly.entity_id
_entity_poly.type
_entity_poly.pdbx_seq_one_letter_code
_entity_poly.pdbx_strand_id
1 'polypeptide(L)'
;MPSTIQEVPLHIVTIGERTLPRILFLHGFLGSGGDWLPVARELCNDFCCVMVDLPGHGKAGFREAPPSDGFFEQTVDALAELLRLSASSPSYLVGYSMGGRLALALLLRHPELFTKAIIVSASPGLRTNKEQSDRQVHDDRIARKIERNFEGFIEAWYDQPLFATLKHHPIFKEVESERKINDPRNLALALRVLGTGRQRSQWEALQHNRVPIRFFVGEKDERYVEIGHQMVKLSPLSDLEIFPHCGHTLQLENRDLFLDRLKNFFNQQEKKNQ
;
A
#
# COMPACT_ATOMS: atom_id res chain seq x y z
N MET A 1 -10.60 -33.52 3.00
CA MET A 1 -9.77 -33.14 1.86
C MET A 1 -8.86 -32.04 2.35
N PRO A 2 -7.53 -32.15 2.26
CA PRO A 2 -6.67 -31.03 2.59
C PRO A 2 -6.99 -29.90 1.61
N SER A 3 -7.44 -28.76 2.10
CA SER A 3 -7.57 -27.54 1.31
C SER A 3 -6.18 -27.18 0.80
N THR A 4 -5.95 -27.30 -0.49
CA THR A 4 -4.75 -26.79 -1.14
C THR A 4 -4.70 -25.29 -0.80
N ILE A 5 -3.78 -24.88 0.07
CA ILE A 5 -3.51 -23.47 0.33
C ILE A 5 -3.01 -22.94 -1.00
N GLN A 6 -3.84 -22.12 -1.66
CA GLN A 6 -3.45 -21.50 -2.92
C GLN A 6 -2.30 -20.53 -2.63
N GLU A 7 -1.20 -20.70 -3.32
CA GLU A 7 -0.02 -19.85 -3.16
C GLU A 7 -0.36 -18.42 -3.55
N VAL A 8 -0.15 -17.47 -2.63
CA VAL A 8 -0.35 -16.04 -2.89
C VAL A 8 0.77 -15.55 -3.80
N PRO A 9 0.48 -15.10 -5.04
CA PRO A 9 1.55 -14.67 -5.93
C PRO A 9 2.15 -13.35 -5.44
N LEU A 10 3.46 -13.36 -5.22
CA LEU A 10 4.27 -12.19 -4.90
C LEU A 10 5.52 -12.22 -5.81
N HIS A 11 5.94 -11.06 -6.29
CA HIS A 11 7.23 -10.91 -6.95
C HIS A 11 8.03 -9.83 -6.22
N ILE A 12 9.33 -10.05 -6.04
CA ILE A 12 10.15 -9.24 -5.14
C ILE A 12 11.37 -8.75 -5.90
N VAL A 13 11.62 -7.44 -5.79
CA VAL A 13 12.86 -6.80 -6.22
C VAL A 13 13.54 -6.19 -5.00
N THR A 14 14.83 -6.45 -4.84
CA THR A 14 15.61 -5.92 -3.72
C THR A 14 16.79 -5.11 -4.25
N ILE A 15 17.03 -3.93 -3.69
CA ILE A 15 18.21 -3.11 -3.91
C ILE A 15 18.79 -2.64 -2.58
N GLY A 16 20.11 -2.42 -2.54
CA GLY A 16 20.87 -2.20 -1.30
C GLY A 16 21.36 -3.51 -0.69
N GLU A 17 22.35 -3.40 0.20
CA GLU A 17 22.95 -4.55 0.84
C GLU A 17 22.02 -5.21 1.86
N ARG A 18 22.00 -6.55 1.89
CA ARG A 18 21.09 -7.31 2.78
C ARG A 18 21.41 -7.19 4.27
N THR A 19 22.60 -6.71 4.60
CA THR A 19 23.04 -6.42 5.96
C THR A 19 22.50 -5.12 6.54
N LEU A 20 22.03 -4.22 5.67
CA LEU A 20 21.45 -2.93 6.06
C LEU A 20 20.03 -3.11 6.63
N PRO A 21 19.54 -2.15 7.42
CA PRO A 21 18.16 -2.12 7.90
C PRO A 21 17.17 -2.20 6.71
N ARG A 22 16.18 -3.06 6.83
CA ARG A 22 15.25 -3.35 5.71
C ARG A 22 14.07 -2.39 5.70
N ILE A 23 13.66 -1.99 4.49
CA ILE A 23 12.37 -1.34 4.25
C ILE A 23 11.56 -2.21 3.29
N LEU A 24 10.35 -2.61 3.71
CA LEU A 24 9.35 -3.24 2.84
C LEU A 24 8.46 -2.17 2.21
N PHE A 25 8.37 -2.16 0.88
CA PHE A 25 7.55 -1.23 0.11
C PHE A 25 6.37 -1.95 -0.56
N LEU A 26 5.15 -1.45 -0.33
CA LEU A 26 3.90 -1.96 -0.91
C LEU A 26 3.21 -0.87 -1.74
N HIS A 27 2.98 -1.14 -3.03
CA HIS A 27 2.40 -0.19 -3.98
C HIS A 27 0.87 -0.10 -3.94
N GLY A 28 0.29 0.91 -4.59
CA GLY A 28 -1.14 1.09 -4.77
C GLY A 28 -1.73 0.27 -5.93
N PHE A 29 -3.06 0.30 -6.07
CA PHE A 29 -3.76 -0.31 -7.21
C PHE A 29 -3.26 0.28 -8.54
N LEU A 30 -3.17 -0.53 -9.58
CA LEU A 30 -2.54 -0.25 -10.88
C LEU A 30 -1.02 -0.12 -10.86
N GLY A 31 -0.39 -0.05 -9.68
CA GLY A 31 1.06 0.07 -9.54
C GLY A 31 1.80 -1.27 -9.59
N SER A 32 3.08 -1.19 -9.32
CA SER A 32 3.97 -2.33 -9.10
C SER A 32 5.06 -1.96 -8.09
N GLY A 33 5.89 -2.92 -7.69
CA GLY A 33 7.10 -2.62 -6.90
C GLY A 33 8.01 -1.59 -7.57
N GLY A 34 7.96 -1.52 -8.90
CA GLY A 34 8.70 -0.54 -9.70
C GLY A 34 8.38 0.92 -9.39
N ASP A 35 7.17 1.23 -8.90
CA ASP A 35 6.79 2.59 -8.49
C ASP A 35 7.69 3.14 -7.37
N TRP A 36 8.26 2.25 -6.57
CA TRP A 36 9.15 2.60 -5.48
C TRP A 36 10.63 2.66 -5.87
N LEU A 37 10.98 2.24 -7.11
CA LEU A 37 12.37 2.19 -7.55
C LEU A 37 13.09 3.54 -7.49
N PRO A 38 12.48 4.68 -7.88
CA PRO A 38 13.13 5.99 -7.74
C PRO A 38 13.44 6.35 -6.28
N VAL A 39 12.53 6.04 -5.35
CA VAL A 39 12.72 6.25 -3.90
C VAL A 39 13.79 5.29 -3.36
N ALA A 40 13.71 4.02 -3.73
CA ALA A 40 14.61 2.99 -3.24
C ALA A 40 16.07 3.22 -3.68
N ARG A 41 16.32 3.78 -4.88
CA ARG A 41 17.66 4.17 -5.35
C ARG A 41 18.31 5.25 -4.47
N GLU A 42 17.53 6.18 -3.94
CA GLU A 42 18.02 7.24 -3.02
C GLU A 42 18.25 6.74 -1.59
N LEU A 43 17.76 5.52 -1.29
CA LEU A 43 17.84 4.92 0.04
C LEU A 43 18.80 3.73 0.11
N CYS A 44 19.22 3.14 -1.03
CA CYS A 44 19.90 1.86 -1.06
C CYS A 44 21.34 1.85 -0.46
N ASN A 45 21.91 3.00 -0.19
CA ASN A 45 23.18 3.10 0.53
C ASN A 45 23.01 2.94 2.05
N ASP A 46 21.81 3.24 2.57
CA ASP A 46 21.51 3.22 4.00
C ASP A 46 20.54 2.09 4.38
N PHE A 47 19.78 1.57 3.41
CA PHE A 47 18.73 0.59 3.61
C PHE A 47 18.72 -0.52 2.56
N CYS A 48 18.34 -1.71 2.97
CA CYS A 48 17.94 -2.80 2.08
C CYS A 48 16.47 -2.62 1.67
N CYS A 49 16.21 -2.08 0.48
CA CYS A 49 14.87 -1.78 -0.01
C CYS A 49 14.26 -3.00 -0.71
N VAL A 50 13.17 -3.53 -0.15
CA VAL A 50 12.41 -4.67 -0.68
C VAL A 50 11.11 -4.17 -1.26
N MET A 51 10.97 -4.19 -2.58
CA MET A 51 9.80 -3.74 -3.32
C MET A 51 9.02 -4.97 -3.79
N VAL A 52 7.73 -5.03 -3.46
CA VAL A 52 6.88 -6.19 -3.75
C VAL A 52 5.85 -5.83 -4.81
N ASP A 53 5.76 -6.64 -5.88
CA ASP A 53 4.56 -6.67 -6.70
C ASP A 53 3.50 -7.45 -5.95
N LEU A 54 2.38 -6.80 -5.67
CA LEU A 54 1.23 -7.38 -4.98
C LEU A 54 0.40 -8.24 -5.93
N PRO A 55 -0.40 -9.21 -5.45
CA PRO A 55 -1.17 -10.11 -6.29
C PRO A 55 -1.98 -9.41 -7.37
N GLY A 56 -1.85 -9.89 -8.60
CA GLY A 56 -2.51 -9.36 -9.80
C GLY A 56 -1.84 -8.12 -10.40
N HIS A 57 -0.65 -7.73 -9.92
CA HIS A 57 0.10 -6.58 -10.40
C HIS A 57 1.52 -6.96 -10.82
N GLY A 58 2.09 -6.20 -11.75
CA GLY A 58 3.46 -6.39 -12.21
C GLY A 58 3.72 -7.84 -12.65
N LYS A 59 4.68 -8.52 -12.01
CA LYS A 59 5.02 -9.93 -12.29
C LYS A 59 4.32 -10.92 -11.35
N ALA A 60 3.45 -10.44 -10.44
CA ALA A 60 2.71 -11.27 -9.48
C ALA A 60 1.29 -11.61 -9.99
N GLY A 61 1.18 -12.04 -11.25
CA GLY A 61 -0.09 -12.44 -11.88
C GLY A 61 -0.68 -13.72 -11.26
N PHE A 62 -2.00 -13.85 -11.30
CA PHE A 62 -2.70 -15.07 -10.91
C PHE A 62 -2.49 -16.16 -11.98
N ARG A 63 -2.10 -17.36 -11.55
CA ARG A 63 -1.85 -18.48 -12.45
C ARG A 63 -3.08 -19.36 -12.70
N GLU A 64 -4.01 -19.41 -11.73
CA GLU A 64 -5.15 -20.31 -11.72
C GLU A 64 -6.42 -19.60 -11.24
N ALA A 65 -7.47 -20.38 -10.99
CA ALA A 65 -8.80 -19.93 -10.60
C ALA A 65 -8.83 -18.78 -9.59
N PRO A 66 -9.87 -17.94 -9.62
CA PRO A 66 -9.96 -16.78 -8.75
C PRO A 66 -9.83 -17.17 -7.28
N PRO A 67 -9.07 -16.39 -6.48
CA PRO A 67 -8.89 -16.65 -5.07
C PRO A 67 -10.22 -16.59 -4.31
N SER A 68 -10.30 -17.41 -3.27
CA SER A 68 -11.46 -17.51 -2.37
C SER A 68 -11.63 -16.26 -1.50
N ASP A 69 -12.75 -16.20 -0.77
CA ASP A 69 -12.94 -15.22 0.30
C ASP A 69 -11.79 -15.31 1.33
N GLY A 70 -11.40 -14.15 1.91
CA GLY A 70 -10.27 -14.09 2.84
C GLY A 70 -8.90 -13.90 2.17
N PHE A 71 -8.85 -13.70 0.86
CA PHE A 71 -7.57 -13.53 0.14
C PHE A 71 -6.79 -12.29 0.57
N PHE A 72 -7.45 -11.25 1.05
CA PHE A 72 -6.78 -10.10 1.65
C PHE A 72 -5.93 -10.52 2.87
N GLU A 73 -6.52 -11.30 3.78
CA GLU A 73 -5.83 -11.82 4.98
C GLU A 73 -4.73 -12.82 4.60
N GLN A 74 -4.95 -13.67 3.61
CA GLN A 74 -3.92 -14.58 3.09
C GLN A 74 -2.74 -13.79 2.51
N THR A 75 -3.00 -12.67 1.85
CA THR A 75 -1.93 -11.79 1.34
C THR A 75 -1.14 -11.16 2.50
N VAL A 76 -1.80 -10.74 3.57
CA VAL A 76 -1.14 -10.26 4.79
C VAL A 76 -0.25 -11.34 5.40
N ASP A 77 -0.74 -12.59 5.51
CA ASP A 77 0.02 -13.71 6.05
C ASP A 77 1.24 -14.06 5.17
N ALA A 78 1.09 -14.03 3.84
CA ALA A 78 2.19 -14.26 2.91
C ALA A 78 3.28 -13.18 3.02
N LEU A 79 2.90 -11.91 3.21
CA LEU A 79 3.85 -10.81 3.45
C LEU A 79 4.58 -10.96 4.80
N ALA A 80 3.88 -11.43 5.84
CA ALA A 80 4.51 -11.72 7.13
C ALA A 80 5.53 -12.86 7.03
N GLU A 81 5.18 -13.92 6.30
CA GLU A 81 6.07 -15.05 6.08
C GLU A 81 7.31 -14.66 5.27
N LEU A 82 7.14 -13.85 4.22
CA LEU A 82 8.24 -13.26 3.46
C LEU A 82 9.26 -12.57 4.38
N LEU A 83 8.78 -11.77 5.35
CA LEU A 83 9.65 -11.07 6.29
C LEU A 83 10.33 -12.03 7.26
N ARG A 84 9.62 -13.02 7.80
CA ARG A 84 10.19 -14.04 8.72
C ARG A 84 11.30 -14.85 8.07
N LEU A 85 11.12 -15.24 6.82
CA LEU A 85 12.11 -16.03 6.08
C LEU A 85 13.34 -15.20 5.63
N SER A 86 13.18 -13.91 5.49
CA SER A 86 14.19 -13.05 4.84
C SER A 86 14.87 -12.04 5.76
N ALA A 87 14.43 -11.90 7.01
CA ALA A 87 14.97 -10.92 7.96
C ALA A 87 15.32 -11.54 9.31
N SER A 88 16.49 -11.17 9.85
CA SER A 88 16.92 -11.51 11.21
C SER A 88 16.52 -10.45 12.25
N SER A 89 15.99 -9.31 11.83
CA SER A 89 15.59 -8.17 12.66
C SER A 89 14.32 -7.52 12.13
N PRO A 90 13.57 -6.79 12.97
CA PRO A 90 12.40 -6.03 12.53
C PRO A 90 12.73 -5.05 11.41
N SER A 91 11.78 -4.88 10.50
CA SER A 91 11.90 -4.05 9.30
C SER A 91 11.17 -2.72 9.45
N TYR A 92 11.50 -1.76 8.59
CA TYR A 92 10.62 -0.62 8.32
C TYR A 92 9.58 -1.00 7.27
N LEU A 93 8.44 -0.31 7.28
CA LEU A 93 7.33 -0.57 6.38
C LEU A 93 6.85 0.71 5.72
N VAL A 94 6.65 0.69 4.41
CA VAL A 94 6.05 1.77 3.63
C VAL A 94 4.95 1.18 2.75
N GLY A 95 3.73 1.68 2.89
CA GLY A 95 2.62 1.22 2.05
C GLY A 95 1.78 2.37 1.54
N TYR A 96 1.45 2.35 0.23
CA TYR A 96 0.64 3.36 -0.41
C TYR A 96 -0.74 2.83 -0.81
N SER A 97 -1.81 3.54 -0.47
CA SER A 97 -3.19 3.29 -0.89
C SER A 97 -3.61 1.82 -0.65
N MET A 98 -3.77 0.97 -1.67
CA MET A 98 -4.03 -0.46 -1.53
C MET A 98 -2.92 -1.15 -0.72
N GLY A 99 -1.65 -0.91 -1.05
CA GLY A 99 -0.50 -1.40 -0.29
C GLY A 99 -0.45 -0.82 1.12
N GLY A 100 -0.93 0.41 1.33
CA GLY A 100 -1.05 1.01 2.66
C GLY A 100 -2.09 0.32 3.53
N ARG A 101 -3.19 -0.17 2.95
CA ARG A 101 -4.21 -0.98 3.66
C ARG A 101 -3.65 -2.34 4.08
N LEU A 102 -2.91 -3.00 3.19
CA LEU A 102 -2.20 -4.25 3.49
C LEU A 102 -1.11 -4.02 4.54
N ALA A 103 -0.32 -2.95 4.40
CA ALA A 103 0.71 -2.57 5.36
C ALA A 103 0.15 -2.34 6.76
N LEU A 104 -0.96 -1.61 6.88
CA LEU A 104 -1.62 -1.36 8.16
C LEU A 104 -2.12 -2.66 8.79
N ALA A 105 -2.80 -3.52 8.02
CA ALA A 105 -3.27 -4.81 8.51
C ALA A 105 -2.11 -5.73 8.92
N LEU A 106 -1.03 -5.75 8.15
CA LEU A 106 0.19 -6.52 8.44
C LEU A 106 0.85 -6.06 9.74
N LEU A 107 1.03 -4.75 9.92
CA LEU A 107 1.63 -4.17 11.11
C LEU A 107 0.80 -4.43 12.37
N LEU A 108 -0.51 -4.24 12.30
CA LEU A 108 -1.39 -4.42 13.45
C LEU A 108 -1.50 -5.89 13.88
N ARG A 109 -1.37 -6.83 12.93
CA ARG A 109 -1.42 -8.27 13.19
C ARG A 109 -0.08 -8.86 13.61
N HIS A 110 1.03 -8.30 13.14
CA HIS A 110 2.40 -8.78 13.34
C HIS A 110 3.34 -7.64 13.76
N PRO A 111 3.06 -6.93 14.86
CA PRO A 111 3.85 -5.76 15.28
C PRO A 111 5.32 -6.08 15.55
N GLU A 112 5.63 -7.33 15.92
CA GLU A 112 7.00 -7.80 16.17
C GLU A 112 7.91 -7.75 14.93
N LEU A 113 7.33 -7.69 13.74
CA LEU A 113 8.08 -7.64 12.48
C LEU A 113 8.55 -6.23 12.12
N PHE A 114 8.13 -5.20 12.86
CA PHE A 114 8.33 -3.81 12.44
C PHE A 114 8.92 -2.94 13.55
N THR A 115 9.84 -2.06 13.12
CA THR A 115 10.39 -0.99 13.95
C THR A 115 9.52 0.27 13.84
N LYS A 116 9.19 0.70 12.62
CA LYS A 116 8.34 1.87 12.32
C LYS A 116 7.64 1.66 10.99
N ALA A 117 6.55 2.39 10.76
CA ALA A 117 5.84 2.35 9.49
C ALA A 117 5.40 3.73 8.99
N ILE A 118 5.41 3.89 7.67
CA ILE A 118 4.78 5.01 6.95
C ILE A 118 3.63 4.46 6.14
N ILE A 119 2.44 4.98 6.39
CA ILE A 119 1.20 4.61 5.69
C ILE A 119 0.76 5.81 4.88
N VAL A 120 0.79 5.67 3.55
CA VAL A 120 0.57 6.77 2.59
C VAL A 120 -0.84 6.67 2.02
N SER A 121 -1.66 7.69 2.21
CA SER A 121 -3.00 7.85 1.61
C SER A 121 -3.84 6.57 1.71
N ALA A 122 -3.92 5.96 2.90
CA ALA A 122 -4.65 4.72 3.12
C ALA A 122 -5.60 4.82 4.33
N SER A 123 -6.57 3.92 4.39
CA SER A 123 -7.58 3.86 5.46
C SER A 123 -7.54 2.51 6.18
N PRO A 124 -8.04 2.43 7.42
CA PRO A 124 -8.19 1.17 8.15
C PRO A 124 -9.33 0.28 7.62
N GLY A 125 -9.90 0.61 6.47
CA GLY A 125 -11.04 -0.11 5.89
C GLY A 125 -12.39 0.53 6.23
N LEU A 126 -13.44 -0.11 5.77
CA LEU A 126 -14.83 0.31 5.98
C LEU A 126 -15.31 -0.14 7.37
N ARG A 127 -16.21 0.62 7.98
CA ARG A 127 -16.63 0.39 9.36
C ARG A 127 -17.73 -0.67 9.49
N THR A 128 -18.62 -0.76 8.50
CA THR A 128 -19.80 -1.61 8.58
C THR A 128 -19.84 -2.67 7.46
N ASN A 129 -20.50 -3.79 7.75
CA ASN A 129 -20.71 -4.85 6.75
C ASN A 129 -21.51 -4.34 5.54
N LYS A 130 -22.44 -3.39 5.76
CA LYS A 130 -23.20 -2.78 4.66
C LYS A 130 -22.27 -2.01 3.71
N GLU A 131 -21.42 -1.15 4.24
CA GLU A 131 -20.43 -0.42 3.42
C GLU A 131 -19.50 -1.38 2.67
N GLN A 132 -19.08 -2.47 3.32
CA GLN A 132 -18.24 -3.49 2.69
C GLN A 132 -18.98 -4.17 1.53
N SER A 133 -20.23 -4.58 1.73
CA SER A 133 -21.04 -5.21 0.68
C SER A 133 -21.30 -4.27 -0.49
N ASP A 134 -21.69 -3.02 -0.22
CA ASP A 134 -21.92 -2.01 -1.25
C ASP A 134 -20.63 -1.75 -2.04
N ARG A 135 -19.49 -1.72 -1.34
CA ARG A 135 -18.18 -1.54 -1.97
C ARG A 135 -17.77 -2.74 -2.82
N GLN A 136 -18.04 -3.98 -2.42
CA GLN A 136 -17.79 -5.18 -3.24
C GLN A 136 -18.56 -5.14 -4.56
N VAL A 137 -19.82 -4.73 -4.51
CA VAL A 137 -20.64 -4.54 -5.72
C VAL A 137 -20.06 -3.45 -6.62
N HIS A 138 -19.57 -2.37 -6.04
CA HIS A 138 -18.93 -1.29 -6.78
C HIS A 138 -17.62 -1.74 -7.42
N ASP A 139 -16.75 -2.43 -6.67
CA ASP A 139 -15.47 -2.93 -7.14
C ASP A 139 -15.65 -3.96 -8.28
N ASP A 140 -16.69 -4.81 -8.22
CA ASP A 140 -17.02 -5.74 -9.31
C ASP A 140 -17.46 -4.99 -10.59
N ARG A 141 -18.21 -3.90 -10.48
CA ARG A 141 -18.56 -3.06 -11.65
C ARG A 141 -17.31 -2.43 -12.28
N ILE A 142 -16.36 -1.99 -11.46
CA ILE A 142 -15.07 -1.47 -11.95
C ILE A 142 -14.28 -2.59 -12.62
N ALA A 143 -14.18 -3.77 -12.01
CA ALA A 143 -13.48 -4.91 -12.56
C ALA A 143 -14.00 -5.29 -13.96
N ARG A 144 -15.32 -5.28 -14.16
CA ARG A 144 -15.94 -5.50 -15.49
C ARG A 144 -15.58 -4.40 -16.51
N LYS A 145 -15.39 -3.15 -16.07
CA LYS A 145 -14.93 -2.07 -16.97
C LYS A 145 -13.48 -2.30 -17.40
N ILE A 146 -12.62 -2.72 -16.48
CA ILE A 146 -11.22 -3.09 -16.74
C ILE A 146 -11.17 -4.20 -17.80
N GLU A 147 -11.95 -5.28 -17.62
CA GLU A 147 -12.00 -6.42 -18.54
C GLU A 147 -12.54 -6.06 -19.93
N ARG A 148 -13.47 -5.09 -20.00
CA ARG A 148 -14.13 -4.70 -21.26
C ARG A 148 -13.29 -3.74 -22.11
N ASN A 149 -12.69 -2.73 -21.49
CA ASN A 149 -11.93 -1.69 -22.17
C ASN A 149 -10.89 -1.10 -21.20
N PHE A 150 -9.72 -1.70 -21.20
CA PHE A 150 -8.68 -1.34 -20.24
C PHE A 150 -8.09 0.07 -20.47
N GLU A 151 -7.84 0.45 -21.72
CA GLU A 151 -7.32 1.79 -22.02
C GLU A 151 -8.30 2.88 -21.61
N GLY A 152 -9.55 2.79 -22.02
CA GLY A 152 -10.57 3.74 -21.61
C GLY A 152 -10.85 3.72 -20.11
N PHE A 153 -10.62 2.59 -19.44
CA PHE A 153 -10.67 2.52 -17.98
C PHE A 153 -9.54 3.34 -17.35
N ILE A 154 -8.29 3.21 -17.82
CA ILE A 154 -7.14 3.97 -17.30
C ILE A 154 -7.40 5.48 -17.41
N GLU A 155 -7.87 5.94 -18.56
CA GLU A 155 -8.22 7.35 -18.76
C GLU A 155 -9.28 7.83 -17.75
N ALA A 156 -10.39 7.11 -17.64
CA ALA A 156 -11.48 7.42 -16.71
C ALA A 156 -11.06 7.30 -15.23
N TRP A 157 -10.11 6.41 -14.92
CA TRP A 157 -9.59 6.25 -13.57
C TRP A 157 -8.84 7.49 -13.10
N TYR A 158 -7.99 8.06 -13.96
CA TYR A 158 -7.23 9.26 -13.63
C TYR A 158 -8.02 10.57 -13.84
N ASP A 159 -9.23 10.52 -14.40
CA ASP A 159 -10.17 11.64 -14.43
C ASP A 159 -10.92 11.87 -13.11
N GLN A 160 -10.79 10.95 -12.16
CA GLN A 160 -11.40 11.11 -10.84
C GLN A 160 -10.75 12.27 -10.07
N PRO A 161 -11.53 13.05 -9.27
CA PRO A 161 -11.00 14.16 -8.46
C PRO A 161 -9.82 13.75 -7.57
N LEU A 162 -9.77 12.50 -7.13
CA LEU A 162 -8.70 11.93 -6.33
C LEU A 162 -7.30 12.07 -6.97
N PHE A 163 -7.24 12.09 -8.30
CA PHE A 163 -5.98 12.16 -9.06
C PHE A 163 -5.79 13.50 -9.79
N ALA A 164 -6.61 14.51 -9.46
CA ALA A 164 -6.56 15.80 -10.15
C ALA A 164 -5.17 16.46 -10.11
N THR A 165 -4.48 16.41 -8.99
CA THR A 165 -3.11 16.94 -8.83
C THR A 165 -2.10 16.16 -9.67
N LEU A 166 -2.14 14.82 -9.61
CA LEU A 166 -1.27 13.97 -10.42
C LEU A 166 -1.50 14.19 -11.92
N LYS A 167 -2.75 14.31 -12.35
CA LYS A 167 -3.09 14.49 -13.77
C LYS A 167 -2.46 15.76 -14.39
N HIS A 168 -2.26 16.80 -13.58
CA HIS A 168 -1.59 18.04 -13.98
C HIS A 168 -0.08 18.03 -13.71
N HIS A 169 0.45 16.98 -13.08
CA HIS A 169 1.87 16.88 -12.77
C HIS A 169 2.69 16.38 -13.98
N PRO A 170 3.92 16.89 -14.21
CA PRO A 170 4.76 16.49 -15.35
C PRO A 170 5.01 14.97 -15.47
N ILE A 171 5.03 14.24 -14.33
CA ILE A 171 5.24 12.77 -14.29
C ILE A 171 4.04 11.97 -14.80
N PHE A 172 2.88 12.59 -14.99
CA PHE A 172 1.63 11.86 -15.26
C PHE A 172 1.71 10.96 -16.49
N LYS A 173 2.32 11.42 -17.58
CA LYS A 173 2.44 10.63 -18.82
C LYS A 173 3.26 9.35 -18.64
N GLU A 174 4.31 9.42 -17.84
CA GLU A 174 5.13 8.26 -17.49
C GLU A 174 4.31 7.27 -16.65
N VAL A 175 3.65 7.78 -15.61
CA VAL A 175 2.76 6.97 -14.75
C VAL A 175 1.68 6.30 -15.57
N GLU A 176 0.95 7.03 -16.41
CA GLU A 176 -0.11 6.48 -17.26
C GLU A 176 0.40 5.38 -18.19
N SER A 177 1.55 5.60 -18.82
CA SER A 177 2.19 4.61 -19.69
C SER A 177 2.53 3.32 -18.97
N GLU A 178 3.10 3.41 -17.76
CA GLU A 178 3.42 2.24 -16.94
C GLU A 178 2.16 1.47 -16.50
N ARG A 179 1.04 2.16 -16.24
CA ARG A 179 -0.22 1.49 -15.88
C ARG A 179 -0.78 0.65 -17.01
N LYS A 180 -0.61 1.08 -18.25
CA LYS A 180 -1.08 0.35 -19.45
C LYS A 180 -0.36 -0.98 -19.70
N ILE A 181 0.78 -1.23 -19.04
CA ILE A 181 1.54 -2.49 -19.15
C ILE A 181 0.87 -3.64 -18.37
N ASN A 182 0.03 -3.33 -17.39
CA ASN A 182 -0.62 -4.34 -16.56
C ASN A 182 -1.56 -5.26 -17.36
N ASP A 183 -1.70 -6.51 -16.92
CA ASP A 183 -2.70 -7.42 -17.42
C ASP A 183 -4.09 -7.07 -16.86
N PRO A 184 -5.08 -6.72 -17.71
CA PRO A 184 -6.40 -6.28 -17.24
C PRO A 184 -7.18 -7.37 -16.50
N ARG A 185 -6.98 -8.65 -16.82
CA ARG A 185 -7.67 -9.77 -16.13
C ARG A 185 -7.12 -9.92 -14.72
N ASN A 186 -5.80 -9.85 -14.57
CA ASN A 186 -5.17 -9.90 -13.27
C ASN A 186 -5.56 -8.71 -12.38
N LEU A 187 -5.61 -7.49 -12.93
CA LEU A 187 -6.06 -6.30 -12.19
C LEU A 187 -7.52 -6.40 -11.76
N ALA A 188 -8.41 -6.89 -12.63
CA ALA A 188 -9.81 -7.09 -12.30
C ALA A 188 -10.00 -8.10 -11.17
N LEU A 189 -9.23 -9.20 -11.19
CA LEU A 189 -9.19 -10.17 -10.09
C LEU A 189 -8.65 -9.54 -8.80
N ALA A 190 -7.52 -8.83 -8.87
CA ALA A 190 -6.96 -8.14 -7.73
C ALA A 190 -7.96 -7.18 -7.08
N LEU A 191 -8.69 -6.40 -7.88
CA LEU A 191 -9.72 -5.51 -7.35
C LEU A 191 -10.86 -6.27 -6.64
N ARG A 192 -11.29 -7.42 -7.17
CA ARG A 192 -12.33 -8.26 -6.56
C ARG A 192 -11.91 -8.87 -5.24
N VAL A 193 -10.61 -9.17 -5.03
CA VAL A 193 -10.14 -9.91 -3.84
C VAL A 193 -9.34 -9.06 -2.86
N LEU A 194 -8.72 -7.97 -3.30
CA LEU A 194 -7.97 -7.01 -2.46
C LEU A 194 -8.69 -5.65 -2.34
N GLY A 195 -9.88 -5.50 -2.92
CA GLY A 195 -10.69 -4.29 -2.82
C GLY A 195 -11.02 -3.94 -1.37
N THR A 196 -11.31 -2.67 -1.11
CA THR A 196 -11.60 -2.17 0.26
C THR A 196 -12.80 -2.88 0.90
N GLY A 197 -13.74 -3.38 0.10
CA GLY A 197 -14.89 -4.15 0.57
C GLY A 197 -14.55 -5.55 1.08
N ARG A 198 -13.36 -6.09 0.75
CA ARG A 198 -12.88 -7.41 1.19
C ARG A 198 -12.03 -7.36 2.45
N GLN A 199 -11.54 -6.18 2.80
CA GLN A 199 -10.72 -5.95 3.98
C GLN A 199 -11.58 -5.91 5.24
N ARG A 200 -11.17 -6.62 6.28
CA ARG A 200 -11.73 -6.41 7.62
C ARG A 200 -11.40 -5.02 8.15
N SER A 201 -12.32 -4.42 8.88
CA SER A 201 -12.10 -3.14 9.54
C SER A 201 -10.94 -3.22 10.53
N GLN A 202 -9.98 -2.30 10.42
CA GLN A 202 -8.85 -2.19 11.35
C GLN A 202 -9.03 -1.00 12.34
N TRP A 203 -10.18 -0.34 12.34
CA TRP A 203 -10.42 0.83 13.17
C TRP A 203 -10.27 0.54 14.66
N GLU A 204 -10.78 -0.57 15.12
CA GLU A 204 -10.67 -0.99 16.52
C GLU A 204 -9.22 -1.42 16.85
N ALA A 205 -8.58 -2.15 15.96
CA ALA A 205 -7.21 -2.64 16.13
C ALA A 205 -6.18 -1.51 16.28
N LEU A 206 -6.43 -0.33 15.67
CA LEU A 206 -5.57 0.86 15.82
C LEU A 206 -5.37 1.29 17.27
N GLN A 207 -6.36 1.08 18.15
CA GLN A 207 -6.26 1.43 19.58
C GLN A 207 -5.20 0.61 20.32
N HIS A 208 -4.86 -0.56 19.76
CA HIS A 208 -3.88 -1.48 20.31
C HIS A 208 -2.54 -1.46 19.58
N ASN A 209 -2.33 -0.45 18.71
CA ASN A 209 -1.09 -0.30 17.98
C ASN A 209 0.10 -0.15 18.93
N ARG A 210 1.18 -0.91 18.64
CA ARG A 210 2.42 -0.94 19.43
C ARG A 210 3.65 -0.48 18.65
N VAL A 211 3.48 -0.11 17.38
CA VAL A 211 4.57 0.31 16.49
C VAL A 211 4.39 1.79 16.13
N PRO A 212 5.43 2.61 16.17
CA PRO A 212 5.34 3.98 15.68
C PRO A 212 4.90 4.04 14.22
N ILE A 213 3.79 4.75 13.93
CA ILE A 213 3.27 4.94 12.58
C ILE A 213 3.24 6.44 12.26
N ARG A 214 3.71 6.80 11.06
CA ARG A 214 3.43 8.11 10.49
C ARG A 214 2.51 7.98 9.30
N PHE A 215 1.34 8.59 9.39
CA PHE A 215 0.40 8.67 8.27
C PHE A 215 0.79 9.84 7.38
N PHE A 216 1.05 9.59 6.09
CA PHE A 216 1.35 10.61 5.10
C PHE A 216 0.13 10.82 4.22
N VAL A 217 -0.33 12.06 4.10
CA VAL A 217 -1.48 12.42 3.25
C VAL A 217 -1.19 13.71 2.50
N GLY A 218 -1.72 13.84 1.29
CA GLY A 218 -1.63 15.10 0.55
C GLY A 218 -2.69 16.10 1.01
N GLU A 219 -2.33 17.37 1.08
CA GLU A 219 -3.22 18.49 1.46
C GLU A 219 -4.51 18.52 0.61
N LYS A 220 -4.41 18.19 -0.67
CA LYS A 220 -5.54 18.19 -1.62
C LYS A 220 -6.38 16.93 -1.59
N ASP A 221 -6.00 15.93 -0.81
CA ASP A 221 -6.76 14.71 -0.57
C ASP A 221 -7.56 14.83 0.74
N GLU A 222 -8.51 15.77 0.77
CA GLU A 222 -9.29 16.15 1.96
C GLU A 222 -9.88 14.95 2.69
N ARG A 223 -10.37 13.95 1.93
CA ARG A 223 -10.92 12.73 2.50
C ARG A 223 -9.89 11.96 3.32
N TYR A 224 -8.66 11.81 2.82
CA TYR A 224 -7.61 11.09 3.53
C TYR A 224 -6.96 11.92 4.62
N VAL A 225 -6.98 13.26 4.53
CA VAL A 225 -6.64 14.15 5.66
C VAL A 225 -7.58 13.89 6.84
N GLU A 226 -8.90 13.87 6.60
CA GLU A 226 -9.89 13.59 7.65
C GLU A 226 -9.74 12.17 8.23
N ILE A 227 -9.53 11.15 7.38
CA ILE A 227 -9.25 9.78 7.83
C ILE A 227 -7.97 9.74 8.66
N GLY A 228 -6.91 10.44 8.25
CA GLY A 228 -5.64 10.54 8.97
C GLY A 228 -5.81 11.10 10.38
N HIS A 229 -6.56 12.18 10.53
CA HIS A 229 -6.89 12.74 11.85
C HIS A 229 -7.65 11.75 12.73
N GLN A 230 -8.61 11.00 12.16
CA GLN A 230 -9.33 9.97 12.92
C GLN A 230 -8.41 8.82 13.33
N MET A 231 -7.49 8.38 12.47
CA MET A 231 -6.52 7.32 12.79
C MET A 231 -5.59 7.72 13.94
N VAL A 232 -5.05 8.94 13.90
CA VAL A 232 -4.14 9.45 14.96
C VAL A 232 -4.86 9.55 16.31
N LYS A 233 -6.12 9.95 16.33
CA LYS A 233 -6.91 9.99 17.57
C LYS A 233 -7.08 8.61 18.25
N LEU A 234 -7.01 7.54 17.48
CA LEU A 234 -7.19 6.18 17.97
C LEU A 234 -5.86 5.47 18.25
N SER A 235 -4.80 5.82 17.53
CA SER A 235 -3.51 5.12 17.61
C SER A 235 -2.51 5.92 18.45
N PRO A 236 -2.14 5.46 19.64
CA PRO A 236 -1.35 6.24 20.60
C PRO A 236 0.10 6.50 20.16
N LEU A 237 0.63 5.70 19.24
CA LEU A 237 2.01 5.81 18.73
C LEU A 237 2.04 6.31 17.28
N SER A 238 1.08 7.15 16.89
CA SER A 238 1.03 7.64 15.53
C SER A 238 0.93 9.15 15.45
N ASP A 239 1.42 9.69 14.34
CA ASP A 239 1.28 11.08 13.94
C ASP A 239 0.84 11.19 12.48
N LEU A 240 0.44 12.40 12.08
CA LEU A 240 -0.02 12.74 10.73
C LEU A 240 0.90 13.79 10.13
N GLU A 241 1.43 13.51 8.95
CA GLU A 241 2.19 14.44 8.12
C GLU A 241 1.37 14.81 6.90
N ILE A 242 1.07 16.10 6.73
CA ILE A 242 0.29 16.61 5.58
C ILE A 242 1.25 17.25 4.59
N PHE A 243 1.25 16.74 3.36
CA PHE A 243 2.12 17.20 2.27
C PHE A 243 1.48 18.38 1.53
N PRO A 244 2.09 19.57 1.57
CA PRO A 244 1.51 20.76 0.93
C PRO A 244 1.44 20.57 -0.59
N HIS A 245 0.35 21.06 -1.17
CA HIS A 245 0.07 21.06 -2.62
C HIS A 245 -0.06 19.68 -3.28
N CYS A 246 0.10 18.58 -2.54
CA CYS A 246 -0.02 17.21 -3.04
C CYS A 246 -1.45 16.65 -2.88
N GLY A 247 -1.81 15.72 -3.77
CA GLY A 247 -3.02 14.91 -3.70
C GLY A 247 -2.74 13.50 -3.18
N HIS A 248 -3.45 12.52 -3.73
CA HIS A 248 -3.41 11.13 -3.29
C HIS A 248 -2.07 10.43 -3.53
N THR A 249 -1.30 10.87 -4.53
CA THR A 249 -0.04 10.25 -4.98
C THR A 249 1.19 11.07 -4.57
N LEU A 250 1.18 11.60 -3.36
CA LEU A 250 2.18 12.54 -2.84
C LEU A 250 3.64 12.07 -3.02
N GLN A 251 3.91 10.76 -2.98
CA GLN A 251 5.25 10.19 -3.20
C GLN A 251 5.74 10.31 -4.64
N LEU A 252 4.82 10.53 -5.59
CA LEU A 252 5.14 10.84 -6.99
C LEU A 252 5.13 12.35 -7.25
N GLU A 253 4.22 13.08 -6.62
CA GLU A 253 4.01 14.50 -6.81
C GLU A 253 5.08 15.37 -6.12
N ASN A 254 5.65 14.90 -5.00
CA ASN A 254 6.73 15.59 -4.28
C ASN A 254 7.71 14.58 -3.66
N ARG A 255 8.45 13.87 -4.54
CA ARG A 255 9.37 12.82 -4.13
C ARG A 255 10.46 13.30 -3.18
N ASP A 256 10.98 14.50 -3.38
CA ASP A 256 12.09 15.01 -2.56
C ASP A 256 11.64 15.27 -1.12
N LEU A 257 10.47 15.88 -0.93
CA LEU A 257 9.87 16.06 0.39
C LEU A 257 9.53 14.70 1.01
N PHE A 258 9.00 13.76 0.21
CA PHE A 258 8.70 12.41 0.68
C PHE A 258 9.93 11.71 1.23
N LEU A 259 11.05 11.76 0.51
CA LEU A 259 12.34 11.19 0.92
C LEU A 259 12.88 11.84 2.20
N ASP A 260 12.83 13.18 2.28
CA ASP A 260 13.24 13.91 3.47
C ASP A 260 12.44 13.46 4.71
N ARG A 261 11.11 13.44 4.62
CA ARG A 261 10.22 13.04 5.72
C ARG A 261 10.38 11.58 6.11
N LEU A 262 10.58 10.69 5.13
CA LEU A 262 10.85 9.28 5.36
C LEU A 262 12.16 9.09 6.11
N LYS A 263 13.27 9.66 5.61
CA LYS A 263 14.60 9.57 6.24
C LYS A 263 14.57 10.14 7.66
N ASN A 264 13.95 11.31 7.84
CA ASN A 264 13.83 11.93 9.15
C ASN A 264 13.06 11.03 10.14
N PHE A 265 11.95 10.41 9.73
CA PHE A 265 11.20 9.55 10.61
C PHE A 265 11.92 8.24 10.96
N PHE A 266 12.54 7.58 9.98
CA PHE A 266 13.23 6.31 10.22
C PHE A 266 14.53 6.48 11.02
N ASN A 267 15.24 7.60 10.84
CA ASN A 267 16.48 7.90 11.56
C ASN A 267 16.28 8.50 12.96
N GLN A 268 15.07 8.94 13.33
CA GLN A 268 14.78 9.38 14.69
C GLN A 268 15.01 8.22 15.68
N GLN A 269 15.97 8.35 16.58
CA GLN A 269 16.11 7.43 17.70
C GLN A 269 14.86 7.53 18.58
N GLU A 270 14.31 6.39 19.00
CA GLU A 270 13.26 6.39 20.02
C GLU A 270 13.80 7.15 21.23
N LYS A 271 13.13 8.24 21.62
CA LYS A 271 13.37 8.83 22.94
C LYS A 271 13.02 7.74 23.93
N LYS A 272 14.04 7.07 24.49
CA LYS A 272 13.87 6.21 25.66
C LYS A 272 13.21 7.07 26.71
N ASN A 273 11.91 6.88 26.94
CA ASN A 273 11.26 7.40 28.13
C ASN A 273 11.96 6.71 29.30
N GLN A 274 12.80 7.48 29.99
CA GLN A 274 13.35 7.15 31.30
C GLN A 274 12.23 7.22 32.34
#